data_801a11d86a1b37f36373b42964f0c0e1
#
_entry.id   801a11d86a1b37f36373b42964f0c0e1
#
_cell.length_a   1.000
_cell.length_b   1.000
_cell.length_c   1.000
_cell.angle_alpha   90.00
_cell.angle_beta   90.00
_cell.angle_gamma   90.00
#
_symmetry.space_group_name_H-M   'P 1'
#
loop_
_entity.id
_entity.type
_entity.pdbx_description
1 polymer ?
#
loop_
_entity_poly.entity_id
_entity_poly.type
_entity_poly.pdbx_seq_one_letter_code
_entity_poly.pdbx_strand_id
1 'polypeptide(L)'
;MHQSHPQSHPQSQHRHAANPIGNDIYIPTMVTQKVVLPFTAIGRNIRSVLERHLAHAHEGKCNAEGYVRPRSTQLLAHSSGNLADNGTISFEVMYEYQACNPVEGMMIVCTVQTVTHAGVHAHIVPEPSPVVIFVSRDHHYSDPQFSKVKVGDEITVRVIGRHFELNDPVVSVIAELPHHK
;
A
#
# COMPACT_ATOMS: atom_id res chain seq x y z
N MET A 1 50.04 0.57 34.92
CA MET A 1 49.07 1.65 34.70
C MET A 1 48.51 1.46 33.28
N HIS A 2 47.36 0.81 33.16
CA HIS A 2 46.63 0.59 31.91
C HIS A 2 45.33 1.34 32.03
N GLN A 3 45.19 2.41 31.25
CA GLN A 3 43.95 3.19 31.12
C GLN A 3 43.10 2.60 30.03
N SER A 4 41.95 2.08 30.38
CA SER A 4 40.91 1.61 29.46
C SER A 4 40.02 2.78 29.07
N HIS A 5 39.99 3.14 27.79
CA HIS A 5 39.00 4.07 27.22
C HIS A 5 37.68 3.37 26.93
N PRO A 6 36.54 3.92 27.32
CA PRO A 6 35.24 3.43 26.88
C PRO A 6 34.92 3.96 25.47
N GLN A 7 34.70 3.04 24.54
CA GLN A 7 34.18 3.37 23.22
C GLN A 7 32.68 3.66 23.33
N SER A 8 32.31 4.89 23.05
CA SER A 8 30.91 5.30 22.86
C SER A 8 30.45 4.93 21.47
N HIS A 9 29.50 4.00 21.39
CA HIS A 9 28.74 3.73 20.16
C HIS A 9 27.80 4.90 19.85
N PRO A 10 27.79 5.43 18.63
CA PRO A 10 26.76 6.37 18.21
C PRO A 10 25.46 5.60 17.93
N GLN A 11 24.45 5.86 18.74
CA GLN A 11 23.07 5.46 18.46
C GLN A 11 22.61 6.22 17.21
N SER A 12 22.43 5.51 16.10
CA SER A 12 21.77 6.03 14.91
C SER A 12 20.28 6.24 15.21
N GLN A 13 19.94 7.47 15.54
CA GLN A 13 18.55 7.93 15.53
C GLN A 13 18.07 7.94 14.08
N HIS A 14 17.32 6.93 13.69
CA HIS A 14 16.50 7.00 12.49
C HIS A 14 15.43 8.08 12.71
N ARG A 15 15.76 9.31 12.34
CA ARG A 15 14.76 10.34 12.08
C ARG A 15 13.98 9.89 10.84
N HIS A 16 12.75 9.42 11.05
CA HIS A 16 11.77 9.38 9.99
C HIS A 16 11.56 10.81 9.52
N ALA A 17 12.28 11.19 8.49
CA ALA A 17 11.96 12.39 7.73
C ALA A 17 10.59 12.12 7.07
N ALA A 18 9.59 12.91 7.47
CA ALA A 18 8.35 13.01 6.75
C ALA A 18 8.70 13.49 5.34
N ASN A 19 8.62 12.59 4.36
CA ASN A 19 8.81 12.93 2.96
C ASN A 19 7.67 13.86 2.55
N PRO A 20 7.95 15.07 2.08
CA PRO A 20 6.92 15.92 1.53
C PRO A 20 6.57 15.42 0.14
N ILE A 21 5.30 14.97 -0.02
CA ILE A 21 4.53 15.23 -1.23
C ILE A 21 5.19 14.74 -2.54
N GLY A 22 5.16 13.49 -2.75
CA GLY A 22 5.11 12.90 -4.07
C GLY A 22 3.91 11.96 -4.08
N ASN A 23 3.15 11.91 -5.16
CA ASN A 23 1.99 11.02 -5.36
C ASN A 23 2.30 9.51 -5.23
N ASP A 24 3.39 9.15 -4.60
CA ASP A 24 3.84 7.76 -4.46
C ASP A 24 3.43 7.22 -3.09
N ILE A 25 2.13 6.89 -2.99
CA ILE A 25 1.55 6.20 -1.82
C ILE A 25 1.87 4.69 -1.82
N TYR A 26 2.63 4.24 -2.82
CA TYR A 26 3.03 2.85 -2.96
C TYR A 26 4.40 2.61 -2.34
N ILE A 27 4.51 1.51 -1.62
CA ILE A 27 5.74 1.08 -0.95
C ILE A 27 6.14 -0.28 -1.54
N PRO A 28 7.42 -0.48 -1.95
CA PRO A 28 7.89 -1.78 -2.37
C PRO A 28 7.80 -2.77 -1.20
N THR A 29 7.14 -3.88 -1.43
CA THR A 29 6.88 -4.91 -0.43
C THR A 29 7.37 -6.25 -0.94
N MET A 30 8.22 -6.91 -0.17
CA MET A 30 8.79 -8.21 -0.51
C MET A 30 8.11 -9.31 0.31
N VAL A 31 7.68 -10.38 -0.35
CA VAL A 31 6.96 -11.50 0.27
C VAL A 31 7.58 -12.82 -0.16
N THR A 32 7.63 -13.76 0.76
CA THR A 32 7.95 -15.16 0.49
C THR A 32 6.74 -16.03 0.79
N GLN A 33 6.31 -16.83 -0.17
CA GLN A 33 5.18 -17.74 0.02
C GLN A 33 5.36 -19.05 -0.75
N LYS A 34 4.58 -20.06 -0.36
CA LYS A 34 4.47 -21.32 -1.08
C LYS A 34 3.38 -21.21 -2.16
N VAL A 35 3.74 -21.49 -3.40
CA VAL A 35 2.82 -21.59 -4.54
C VAL A 35 2.70 -23.04 -4.95
N VAL A 36 1.47 -23.51 -5.14
CA VAL A 36 1.18 -24.87 -5.60
C VAL A 36 0.50 -24.79 -6.96
N LEU A 37 1.06 -25.43 -7.96
CA LEU A 37 0.56 -25.47 -9.32
C LEU A 37 0.31 -26.91 -9.77
N PRO A 38 -0.72 -27.17 -10.58
CA PRO A 38 -0.87 -28.48 -11.23
C PRO A 38 0.28 -28.70 -12.20
N PHE A 39 0.77 -29.94 -12.32
CA PHE A 39 1.87 -30.29 -13.21
C PHE A 39 1.62 -29.83 -14.66
N THR A 40 0.37 -29.86 -15.11
CA THR A 40 -0.04 -29.43 -16.45
C THR A 40 0.14 -27.93 -16.72
N ALA A 41 0.23 -27.12 -15.67
CA ALA A 41 0.50 -25.67 -15.79
C ALA A 41 1.98 -25.35 -15.96
N ILE A 42 2.88 -26.33 -15.77
CA ILE A 42 4.32 -26.14 -15.86
C ILE A 42 4.74 -26.12 -17.33
N GLY A 43 5.15 -24.94 -17.79
CA GLY A 43 5.68 -24.73 -19.14
C GLY A 43 7.20 -24.68 -19.19
N ARG A 44 7.76 -24.38 -20.36
CA ARG A 44 9.22 -24.24 -20.57
C ARG A 44 9.83 -23.12 -19.71
N ASN A 45 9.05 -22.08 -19.40
CA ASN A 45 9.50 -20.96 -18.58
C ASN A 45 8.67 -20.90 -17.30
N ILE A 46 9.13 -21.60 -16.27
CA ILE A 46 8.47 -21.64 -14.95
C ILE A 46 8.41 -20.26 -14.31
N ARG A 47 9.43 -19.43 -14.48
CA ARG A 47 9.47 -18.07 -13.96
C ARG A 47 8.26 -17.25 -14.41
N SER A 48 7.99 -17.24 -15.70
CA SER A 48 6.86 -16.52 -16.29
C SER A 48 5.49 -17.09 -15.85
N VAL A 49 5.41 -18.40 -15.60
CA VAL A 49 4.20 -19.05 -15.08
C VAL A 49 3.93 -18.59 -13.65
N LEU A 50 4.96 -18.61 -12.80
CA LEU A 50 4.86 -18.17 -11.42
C LEU A 50 4.52 -16.67 -11.31
N GLU A 51 5.17 -15.79 -12.08
CA GLU A 51 4.88 -14.36 -12.11
C GLU A 51 3.42 -14.09 -12.48
N ARG A 52 2.92 -14.73 -13.53
CA ARG A 52 1.52 -14.58 -13.96
C ARG A 52 0.54 -15.08 -12.91
N HIS A 53 0.86 -16.20 -12.24
CA HIS A 53 0.04 -16.72 -11.17
C HIS A 53 -0.02 -15.75 -9.98
N LEU A 54 1.12 -15.20 -9.56
CA LEU A 54 1.21 -14.23 -8.47
C LEU A 54 0.47 -12.93 -8.81
N ALA A 55 0.68 -12.40 -10.01
CA ALA A 55 -0.01 -11.19 -10.48
C ALA A 55 -1.54 -11.38 -10.44
N HIS A 56 -2.04 -12.49 -11.00
CA HIS A 56 -3.47 -12.80 -10.97
C HIS A 56 -4.02 -12.97 -9.55
N ALA A 57 -3.23 -13.55 -8.65
CA ALA A 57 -3.63 -13.79 -7.27
C ALA A 57 -3.71 -12.51 -6.42
N HIS A 58 -2.86 -11.51 -6.68
CA HIS A 58 -2.65 -10.39 -5.76
C HIS A 58 -2.95 -9.01 -6.36
N GLU A 59 -2.70 -8.77 -7.63
CA GLU A 59 -2.81 -7.43 -8.22
C GLU A 59 -4.25 -6.91 -8.31
N GLY A 60 -4.39 -5.59 -8.13
CA GLY A 60 -5.68 -4.90 -8.24
C GLY A 60 -6.63 -5.11 -7.06
N LYS A 61 -6.14 -5.63 -5.94
CA LYS A 61 -6.94 -5.88 -4.73
C LYS A 61 -6.08 -5.83 -3.47
N CYS A 62 -6.74 -5.75 -2.32
CA CYS A 62 -6.08 -5.74 -1.02
C CYS A 62 -5.67 -7.15 -0.57
N ASN A 63 -4.47 -7.24 -0.01
CA ASN A 63 -3.99 -8.37 0.79
C ASN A 63 -3.64 -7.90 2.21
N ALA A 64 -2.93 -8.71 3.00
CA ALA A 64 -2.52 -8.34 4.36
C ALA A 64 -1.67 -7.06 4.41
N GLU A 65 -0.92 -6.76 3.35
CA GLU A 65 0.00 -5.61 3.25
C GLU A 65 -0.64 -4.36 2.65
N GLY A 66 -1.91 -4.41 2.23
CA GLY A 66 -2.64 -3.33 1.58
C GLY A 66 -3.03 -3.62 0.15
N TYR A 67 -3.40 -2.59 -0.60
CA TYR A 67 -3.77 -2.72 -2.01
C TYR A 67 -2.53 -2.90 -2.90
N VAL A 68 -2.55 -3.94 -3.73
CA VAL A 68 -1.44 -4.27 -4.64
C VAL A 68 -1.62 -3.58 -5.98
N ARG A 69 -0.63 -2.77 -6.35
CA ARG A 69 -0.64 -2.05 -7.63
C ARG A 69 -0.63 -3.02 -8.82
N PRO A 70 -1.52 -2.85 -9.80
CA PRO A 70 -1.49 -3.64 -11.03
C PRO A 70 -0.16 -3.50 -11.78
N ARG A 71 0.32 -4.62 -12.34
CA ARG A 71 1.58 -4.71 -13.11
C ARG A 71 2.84 -4.37 -12.31
N SER A 72 2.78 -4.56 -10.99
CA SER A 72 3.93 -4.29 -10.12
C SER A 72 4.60 -5.56 -9.58
N THR A 73 3.99 -6.71 -9.77
CA THR A 73 4.49 -7.98 -9.26
C THR A 73 5.70 -8.45 -10.07
N GLN A 74 6.81 -8.68 -9.37
CA GLN A 74 8.05 -9.18 -9.94
C GLN A 74 8.57 -10.36 -9.14
N LEU A 75 8.79 -11.51 -9.78
CA LEU A 75 9.41 -12.67 -9.14
C LEU A 75 10.91 -12.41 -8.97
N LEU A 76 11.40 -12.47 -7.75
CA LEU A 76 12.82 -12.33 -7.43
C LEU A 76 13.53 -13.67 -7.51
N ALA A 77 13.02 -14.68 -6.81
CA ALA A 77 13.59 -16.02 -6.75
C ALA A 77 12.49 -17.08 -6.58
N HIS A 78 12.82 -18.32 -6.94
CA HIS A 78 11.99 -19.48 -6.64
C HIS A 78 12.88 -20.69 -6.35
N SER A 79 12.38 -21.62 -5.55
CA SER A 79 13.02 -22.90 -5.30
C SER A 79 12.88 -23.86 -6.49
N SER A 80 13.55 -24.99 -6.43
CA SER A 80 13.20 -26.16 -7.24
C SER A 80 11.77 -26.62 -6.90
N GLY A 81 11.06 -27.12 -7.93
CA GLY A 81 9.71 -27.65 -7.72
C GLY A 81 9.73 -28.97 -6.97
N ASN A 82 8.89 -29.10 -5.94
CA ASN A 82 8.67 -30.35 -5.23
C ASN A 82 7.39 -31.00 -5.73
N LEU A 83 7.52 -32.13 -6.43
CA LEU A 83 6.40 -32.91 -6.95
C LEU A 83 5.70 -33.63 -5.79
N ALA A 84 4.38 -33.53 -5.73
CA ALA A 84 3.53 -34.29 -4.83
C ALA A 84 2.80 -35.42 -5.56
N ASP A 85 2.38 -36.44 -4.82
CA ASP A 85 1.74 -37.67 -5.37
C ASP A 85 0.39 -37.36 -6.05
N ASN A 86 -0.23 -36.23 -5.74
CA ASN A 86 -1.50 -35.78 -6.33
C ASN A 86 -1.35 -35.06 -7.68
N GLY A 87 -0.14 -35.08 -8.28
CA GLY A 87 0.12 -34.40 -9.56
C GLY A 87 0.26 -32.87 -9.47
N THR A 88 0.51 -32.34 -8.29
CA THR A 88 0.85 -30.92 -8.10
C THR A 88 2.34 -30.73 -7.84
N ILE A 89 2.84 -29.53 -8.15
CA ILE A 89 4.21 -29.13 -7.82
C ILE A 89 4.14 -27.88 -6.94
N SER A 90 4.88 -27.90 -5.85
CA SER A 90 5.01 -26.76 -4.95
C SER A 90 6.36 -26.07 -5.12
N PHE A 91 6.34 -24.73 -5.09
CA PHE A 91 7.50 -23.85 -5.14
C PHE A 91 7.48 -22.91 -3.94
N GLU A 92 8.63 -22.67 -3.35
CA GLU A 92 8.83 -21.50 -2.50
C GLU A 92 9.24 -20.34 -3.40
N VAL A 93 8.47 -19.24 -3.36
CA VAL A 93 8.69 -18.08 -4.21
C VAL A 93 8.92 -16.83 -3.38
N MET A 94 9.92 -16.06 -3.79
CA MET A 94 10.19 -14.72 -3.28
C MET A 94 9.86 -13.73 -4.38
N TYR A 95 8.98 -12.77 -4.09
CA TYR A 95 8.54 -11.80 -5.07
C TYR A 95 8.33 -10.43 -4.40
N GLU A 96 8.33 -9.40 -5.21
CA GLU A 96 8.14 -8.02 -4.82
C GLU A 96 6.94 -7.44 -5.56
N TYR A 97 6.23 -6.53 -4.93
CA TYR A 97 5.18 -5.72 -5.55
C TYR A 97 5.09 -4.35 -4.85
N GLN A 98 4.37 -3.42 -5.47
CA GLN A 98 4.08 -2.11 -4.89
C GLN A 98 2.76 -2.18 -4.11
N ALA A 99 2.80 -1.99 -2.79
CA ALA A 99 1.63 -1.97 -1.92
C ALA A 99 1.24 -0.55 -1.53
N CYS A 100 -0.05 -0.24 -1.57
CA CYS A 100 -0.62 0.98 -1.00
C CYS A 100 -1.24 0.66 0.36
N ASN A 101 -0.65 1.20 1.42
CA ASN A 101 -1.09 0.99 2.79
C ASN A 101 -0.92 2.29 3.59
N PRO A 102 -1.84 3.27 3.42
CA PRO A 102 -1.78 4.52 4.13
C PRO A 102 -1.77 4.30 5.65
N VAL A 103 -0.91 5.03 6.36
CA VAL A 103 -0.81 4.95 7.81
C VAL A 103 -1.29 6.24 8.47
N GLU A 104 -1.72 6.14 9.72
CA GLU A 104 -2.14 7.29 10.52
C GLU A 104 -1.05 8.38 10.55
N GLY A 105 -1.48 9.63 10.38
CA GLY A 105 -0.59 10.79 10.30
C GLY A 105 0.00 11.06 8.92
N MET A 106 -0.15 10.16 7.95
CA MET A 106 0.33 10.36 6.58
C MET A 106 -0.45 11.48 5.90
N MET A 107 0.28 12.34 5.17
CA MET A 107 -0.32 13.40 4.35
C MET A 107 -0.53 12.88 2.92
N ILE A 108 -1.74 13.07 2.40
CA ILE A 108 -2.12 12.63 1.06
C ILE A 108 -2.69 13.81 0.29
N VAL A 109 -2.21 14.03 -0.92
CA VAL A 109 -2.82 14.96 -1.89
C VAL A 109 -3.87 14.20 -2.69
N CYS A 110 -5.09 14.72 -2.70
CA CYS A 110 -6.23 14.06 -3.35
C CYS A 110 -7.16 15.06 -4.00
N THR A 111 -7.96 14.58 -4.96
CA THR A 111 -8.94 15.38 -5.66
C THR A 111 -10.35 15.09 -5.14
N VAL A 112 -11.10 16.12 -4.85
CA VAL A 112 -12.47 16.04 -4.35
C VAL A 112 -13.39 15.52 -5.46
N GLN A 113 -14.06 14.40 -5.20
CA GLN A 113 -15.00 13.78 -6.11
C GLN A 113 -16.45 14.17 -5.81
N THR A 114 -16.80 14.21 -4.52
CA THR A 114 -18.18 14.51 -4.09
C THR A 114 -18.18 15.23 -2.75
N VAL A 115 -19.04 16.21 -2.61
CA VAL A 115 -19.29 16.93 -1.36
C VAL A 115 -20.72 16.65 -0.90
N THR A 116 -20.86 16.15 0.32
CA THR A 116 -22.15 15.79 0.94
C THR A 116 -22.33 16.48 2.28
N HIS A 117 -23.51 16.33 2.88
CA HIS A 117 -23.75 16.81 4.26
C HIS A 117 -22.85 16.10 5.28
N ALA A 118 -22.56 14.82 5.09
CA ALA A 118 -21.73 14.01 5.99
C ALA A 118 -20.24 14.35 5.87
N GLY A 119 -19.80 14.81 4.70
CA GLY A 119 -18.39 15.08 4.46
C GLY A 119 -18.03 15.10 2.98
N VAL A 120 -16.74 15.00 2.72
CA VAL A 120 -16.13 15.05 1.39
C VAL A 120 -15.56 13.68 1.05
N HIS A 121 -15.89 13.20 -0.15
CA HIS A 121 -15.23 12.04 -0.75
C HIS A 121 -14.17 12.52 -1.74
N ALA A 122 -12.98 11.95 -1.65
CA ALA A 122 -11.86 12.27 -2.52
C ALA A 122 -11.13 11.00 -2.98
N HIS A 123 -10.35 11.13 -4.04
CA HIS A 123 -9.55 10.05 -4.63
C HIS A 123 -8.19 10.58 -5.06
N ILE A 124 -7.25 9.68 -5.31
CA ILE A 124 -5.92 10.03 -5.81
C ILE A 124 -5.91 9.92 -7.34
N VAL A 125 -5.25 10.88 -7.99
CA VAL A 125 -5.03 10.88 -9.44
C VAL A 125 -3.58 10.42 -9.72
N PRO A 126 -3.31 9.61 -10.77
CA PRO A 126 -4.26 9.13 -11.78
C PRO A 126 -5.11 7.93 -11.34
N GLU A 127 -6.27 7.77 -11.96
CA GLU A 127 -7.11 6.60 -11.77
C GLU A 127 -6.54 5.33 -12.47
N PRO A 128 -6.88 4.12 -11.98
CA PRO A 128 -7.74 3.84 -10.81
C PRO A 128 -7.05 4.15 -9.48
N SER A 129 -7.74 4.89 -8.61
CA SER A 129 -7.24 5.21 -7.28
C SER A 129 -7.22 3.95 -6.39
N PRO A 130 -6.10 3.65 -5.71
CA PRO A 130 -6.02 2.54 -4.76
C PRO A 130 -6.73 2.83 -3.44
N VAL A 131 -7.13 4.09 -3.23
CA VAL A 131 -7.79 4.54 -2.01
C VAL A 131 -9.04 5.35 -2.30
N VAL A 132 -10.03 5.22 -1.42
CA VAL A 132 -11.18 6.12 -1.30
C VAL A 132 -11.05 6.86 0.01
N ILE A 133 -11.00 8.19 -0.05
CA ILE A 133 -10.75 9.05 1.11
C ILE A 133 -12.06 9.72 1.51
N PHE A 134 -12.40 9.60 2.78
CA PHE A 134 -13.54 10.29 3.38
C PHE A 134 -13.06 11.28 4.43
N VAL A 135 -13.41 12.56 4.26
CA VAL A 135 -13.14 13.64 5.22
C VAL A 135 -14.45 14.00 5.88
N SER A 136 -14.61 13.61 7.16
CA SER A 136 -15.85 13.81 7.90
C SER A 136 -16.08 15.28 8.26
N ARG A 137 -17.31 15.75 8.08
CA ARG A 137 -17.72 17.09 8.54
C ARG A 137 -17.67 17.25 10.06
N ASP A 138 -17.94 16.17 10.80
CA ASP A 138 -17.96 16.21 12.26
C ASP A 138 -16.60 16.59 12.88
N HIS A 139 -15.52 16.26 12.20
CA HIS A 139 -14.16 16.66 12.60
C HIS A 139 -13.85 18.13 12.22
N HIS A 140 -14.67 18.75 11.37
CA HIS A 140 -14.44 20.09 10.80
C HIS A 140 -15.61 21.06 11.07
N TYR A 141 -16.38 20.82 12.12
CA TYR A 141 -17.60 21.58 12.42
C TYR A 141 -17.38 23.09 12.50
N SER A 142 -16.23 23.53 12.99
CA SER A 142 -15.85 24.94 13.14
C SER A 142 -14.85 25.43 12.10
N ASP A 143 -14.51 24.63 11.10
CA ASP A 143 -13.48 24.97 10.11
C ASP A 143 -14.10 25.69 8.89
N PRO A 144 -13.83 27.01 8.72
CA PRO A 144 -14.32 27.75 7.56
C PRO A 144 -13.72 27.27 6.23
N GLN A 145 -12.56 26.60 6.25
CA GLN A 145 -11.92 26.08 5.04
C GLN A 145 -12.69 24.89 4.50
N PHE A 146 -13.17 24.01 5.38
CA PHE A 146 -13.96 22.85 4.97
C PHE A 146 -15.23 23.25 4.18
N SER A 147 -15.86 24.38 4.55
CA SER A 147 -17.06 24.88 3.89
C SER A 147 -16.81 25.46 2.48
N LYS A 148 -15.55 25.73 2.13
CA LYS A 148 -15.14 26.27 0.82
C LYS A 148 -14.77 25.18 -0.18
N VAL A 149 -14.56 23.94 0.28
CA VAL A 149 -14.16 22.80 -0.56
C VAL A 149 -15.23 22.49 -1.58
N LYS A 150 -14.84 22.36 -2.84
CA LYS A 150 -15.70 22.06 -3.98
C LYS A 150 -15.24 20.82 -4.71
N VAL A 151 -16.16 20.24 -5.47
CA VAL A 151 -15.86 19.14 -6.39
C VAL A 151 -14.79 19.59 -7.40
N GLY A 152 -13.76 18.76 -7.58
CA GLY A 152 -12.63 19.03 -8.44
C GLY A 152 -11.45 19.74 -7.77
N ASP A 153 -11.61 20.23 -6.55
CA ASP A 153 -10.50 20.84 -5.80
C ASP A 153 -9.44 19.79 -5.45
N GLU A 154 -8.17 20.17 -5.54
CA GLU A 154 -7.06 19.41 -4.99
C GLU A 154 -6.86 19.84 -3.53
N ILE A 155 -6.92 18.88 -2.64
CA ILE A 155 -6.76 19.10 -1.20
C ILE A 155 -5.69 18.17 -0.63
N THR A 156 -5.00 18.65 0.40
CA THR A 156 -4.10 17.82 1.20
C THR A 156 -4.81 17.41 2.48
N VAL A 157 -4.83 16.12 2.77
CA VAL A 157 -5.49 15.57 3.95
C VAL A 157 -4.51 14.77 4.80
N ARG A 158 -4.77 14.69 6.10
CA ARG A 158 -4.04 13.85 7.04
C ARG A 158 -4.87 12.61 7.35
N VAL A 159 -4.27 11.44 7.18
CA VAL A 159 -4.90 10.15 7.49
C VAL A 159 -5.11 10.03 9.00
N ILE A 160 -6.36 9.74 9.41
CA ILE A 160 -6.74 9.42 10.80
C ILE A 160 -6.80 7.90 10.97
N GLY A 161 -7.32 7.20 9.98
CA GLY A 161 -7.47 5.75 10.01
C GLY A 161 -7.72 5.16 8.64
N ARG A 162 -7.61 3.86 8.55
CA ARG A 162 -7.87 3.10 7.33
C ARG A 162 -8.63 1.82 7.65
N HIS A 163 -9.34 1.33 6.64
CA HIS A 163 -10.01 0.04 6.69
C HIS A 163 -9.96 -0.64 5.33
N PHE A 164 -9.63 -1.91 5.30
CA PHE A 164 -9.76 -2.80 4.15
C PHE A 164 -9.83 -4.25 4.62
N GLU A 165 -10.44 -5.08 3.81
CA GLU A 165 -10.47 -6.52 3.98
C GLU A 165 -9.74 -7.23 2.84
N LEU A 166 -9.51 -8.52 2.99
CA LEU A 166 -8.86 -9.32 1.96
C LEU A 166 -9.71 -9.32 0.68
N ASN A 167 -9.06 -9.02 -0.45
CA ASN A 167 -9.64 -8.87 -1.79
C ASN A 167 -10.50 -7.61 -2.00
N ASP A 168 -10.53 -6.66 -1.09
CA ASP A 168 -11.16 -5.38 -1.37
C ASP A 168 -10.51 -4.68 -2.59
N PRO A 169 -11.31 -4.02 -3.43
CA PRO A 169 -10.81 -3.33 -4.61
C PRO A 169 -10.08 -2.02 -4.30
N VAL A 170 -10.21 -1.49 -3.09
CA VAL A 170 -9.61 -0.24 -2.63
C VAL A 170 -9.40 -0.25 -1.12
N VAL A 171 -8.54 0.63 -0.62
CA VAL A 171 -8.41 0.92 0.81
C VAL A 171 -9.31 2.10 1.15
N SER A 172 -10.18 1.96 2.13
CA SER A 172 -10.99 3.04 2.68
C SER A 172 -10.17 3.83 3.70
N VAL A 173 -10.09 5.13 3.54
CA VAL A 173 -9.30 6.04 4.39
C VAL A 173 -10.22 7.07 5.01
N ILE A 174 -10.14 7.23 6.31
CA ILE A 174 -10.72 8.37 7.04
C ILE A 174 -9.61 9.38 7.25
N ALA A 175 -9.87 10.63 6.88
CA ALA A 175 -8.88 11.69 6.94
C ALA A 175 -9.48 13.00 7.45
N GLU A 176 -8.63 13.96 7.77
CA GLU A 176 -8.99 15.32 8.15
C GLU A 176 -8.16 16.34 7.37
N LEU A 177 -8.68 17.56 7.24
CA LEU A 177 -7.88 18.68 6.75
C LEU A 177 -6.87 19.09 7.83
N PRO A 178 -5.58 19.30 7.48
CA PRO A 178 -4.61 19.76 8.44
C PRO A 178 -4.98 21.18 8.92
N HIS A 179 -5.02 21.36 10.24
CA HIS A 179 -5.23 22.70 10.81
C HIS A 179 -4.01 23.57 10.51
N HIS A 180 -4.18 24.62 9.74
CA HIS A 180 -3.19 25.70 9.69
C HIS A 180 -3.29 26.50 11.00
N LYS A 181 -2.26 26.39 11.84
CA LYS A 181 -2.06 27.31 12.97
C LYS A 181 -1.64 28.66 12.45
#